data_f093d4fa9fbb8e20ef4b2ddbe1d55702
#
_entry.id   f093d4fa9fbb8e20ef4b2ddbe1d55702
#
_cell.length_a   1.000
_cell.length_b   1.000
_cell.length_c   1.000
_cell.angle_alpha   90.00
_cell.angle_beta   90.00
_cell.angle_gamma   90.00
#
_symmetry.space_group_name_H-M   'P 1'
#
loop_
_entity.id
_entity.type
_entity.pdbx_description
1 polymer ?
#
loop_
_entity_poly.entity_id
_entity_poly.type
_entity_poly.pdbx_seq_one_letter_code
_entity_poly.pdbx_strand_id
1 'polypeptide(L)'
;MINRELYMEQITPFIDKPFVKVITGIRRCGKSVVLRLIREELLRRGVSEDYIIYMNFESFEWMDMKEAKTLYAHIREAAKVPGKYYILLDEIQEVTDWEKAVNAFLVDLDVDIYVTGSNSRLLSSEFSTYLAGRYVAFHILTLSFREYLLFHDLPLTISVSDRKTEFLKYLRMGGFPAIHTANYDYNAIYKIVYDIYSSVILRDTVQRHSIRNVEMLERVVKFVFDNIGNKLNAKNIAAYFK
;
A
#
# COMPACT_ATOMS: atom_id res chain seq x y z
N MET A 1 -8.05 14.65 -6.78
CA MET A 1 -7.67 13.45 -5.99
C MET A 1 -7.93 13.78 -4.52
N ILE A 2 -8.51 12.87 -3.73
CA ILE A 2 -8.77 13.16 -2.32
C ILE A 2 -7.47 13.01 -1.55
N ASN A 3 -7.13 14.03 -0.77
CA ASN A 3 -5.88 14.05 0.00
C ASN A 3 -5.94 13.07 1.16
N ARG A 4 -4.88 12.28 1.35
CA ARG A 4 -4.66 11.38 2.49
C ARG A 4 -3.81 12.11 3.55
N GLU A 5 -4.34 13.21 4.12
CA GLU A 5 -3.61 14.14 5.02
C GLU A 5 -2.79 13.43 6.08
N LEU A 6 -3.40 12.47 6.80
CA LEU A 6 -2.74 11.72 7.86
C LEU A 6 -1.39 11.11 7.43
N TYR A 7 -1.33 10.57 6.23
CA TYR A 7 -0.12 9.94 5.71
C TYR A 7 0.85 10.97 5.15
N MET A 8 0.34 12.00 4.48
CA MET A 8 1.19 13.08 3.99
C MET A 8 1.87 13.85 5.13
N GLU A 9 1.18 14.10 6.25
CA GLU A 9 1.77 14.68 7.46
C GLU A 9 2.90 13.82 8.04
N GLN A 10 2.78 12.50 7.97
CA GLN A 10 3.81 11.56 8.45
C GLN A 10 4.99 11.46 7.48
N ILE A 11 4.76 11.48 6.17
CA ILE A 11 5.78 11.27 5.14
C ILE A 11 6.57 12.55 4.86
N THR A 12 5.90 13.70 4.84
CA THR A 12 6.48 15.01 4.49
C THR A 12 7.74 15.38 5.27
N PRO A 13 7.88 15.09 6.59
CA PRO A 13 9.12 15.35 7.33
C PRO A 13 10.33 14.53 6.87
N PHE A 14 10.10 13.45 6.13
CA PHE A 14 11.13 12.55 5.62
C PHE A 14 11.56 12.86 4.18
N ILE A 15 10.91 13.80 3.50
CA ILE A 15 11.37 14.30 2.20
C ILE A 15 12.77 14.87 2.37
N ASP A 16 13.67 14.57 1.45
CA ASP A 16 15.09 14.95 1.48
C ASP A 16 15.90 14.37 2.65
N LYS A 17 15.39 13.36 3.34
CA LYS A 17 16.14 12.65 4.37
C LYS A 17 16.76 11.36 3.81
N PRO A 18 17.92 10.93 4.34
CA PRO A 18 18.71 9.83 3.83
C PRO A 18 18.11 8.45 4.19
N PHE A 19 16.81 8.30 3.99
CA PHE A 19 16.07 7.06 4.22
C PHE A 19 15.23 6.73 3.01
N VAL A 20 15.15 5.46 2.65
CA VAL A 20 14.14 4.96 1.72
C VAL A 20 12.77 5.00 2.42
N LYS A 21 11.78 5.64 1.80
CA LYS A 21 10.40 5.70 2.30
C LYS A 21 9.65 4.50 1.75
N VAL A 22 9.34 3.56 2.64
CA VAL A 22 8.68 2.30 2.31
C VAL A 22 7.21 2.40 2.66
N ILE A 23 6.37 2.46 1.64
CA ILE A 23 4.92 2.61 1.77
C ILE A 23 4.27 1.24 1.63
N THR A 24 3.80 0.69 2.74
CA THR A 24 3.21 -0.64 2.82
C THR A 24 1.71 -0.58 3.07
N GLY A 25 1.02 -1.68 2.86
CA GLY A 25 -0.41 -1.79 3.12
C GLY A 25 -1.05 -2.87 2.25
N ILE A 26 -2.25 -3.29 2.59
CA ILE A 26 -2.98 -4.28 1.80
C ILE A 26 -3.23 -3.78 0.38
N ARG A 27 -3.41 -4.69 -0.56
CA ARG A 27 -3.82 -4.32 -1.93
C ARG A 27 -5.09 -3.47 -1.90
N ARG A 28 -5.17 -2.49 -2.82
CA ARG A 28 -6.31 -1.57 -2.98
C ARG A 28 -6.58 -0.62 -1.80
N CYS A 29 -5.69 -0.52 -0.79
CA CYS A 29 -5.81 0.48 0.28
C CYS A 29 -5.43 1.91 -0.12
N GLY A 30 -4.82 2.10 -1.31
CA GLY A 30 -4.47 3.42 -1.86
C GLY A 30 -2.99 3.79 -1.81
N LYS A 31 -2.05 2.81 -1.74
CA LYS A 31 -0.59 3.06 -1.77
C LYS A 31 -0.15 3.90 -2.97
N SER A 32 -0.56 3.50 -4.18
CA SER A 32 -0.26 4.23 -5.43
C SER A 32 -0.83 5.65 -5.45
N VAL A 33 -1.94 5.89 -4.73
CA VAL A 33 -2.50 7.25 -4.56
C VAL A 33 -1.58 8.07 -3.67
N VAL A 34 -1.11 7.51 -2.55
CA VAL A 34 -0.14 8.19 -1.66
C VAL A 34 1.14 8.53 -2.42
N LEU A 35 1.65 7.61 -3.25
CA LEU A 35 2.85 7.87 -4.06
C LEU A 35 2.63 9.03 -5.06
N ARG A 36 1.44 9.13 -5.68
CA ARG A 36 1.08 10.27 -6.53
C ARG A 36 0.93 11.57 -5.76
N LEU A 37 0.39 11.54 -4.54
CA LEU A 37 0.32 12.72 -3.67
C LEU A 37 1.72 13.20 -3.28
N ILE A 38 2.68 12.30 -3.04
CA ILE A 38 4.08 12.66 -2.82
C ILE A 38 4.65 13.37 -4.06
N ARG A 39 4.39 12.85 -5.27
CA ARG A 39 4.82 13.52 -6.51
C ARG A 39 4.23 14.92 -6.62
N GLU A 40 2.93 15.11 -6.35
CA GLU A 40 2.29 16.43 -6.35
C GLU A 40 2.92 17.37 -5.30
N GLU A 41 3.25 16.86 -4.13
CA GLU A 41 3.94 17.63 -3.08
C GLU A 41 5.36 18.06 -3.51
N LEU A 42 6.11 17.19 -4.18
CA LEU A 42 7.42 17.51 -4.72
C LEU A 42 7.35 18.64 -5.77
N LEU A 43 6.40 18.54 -6.69
CA LEU A 43 6.13 19.60 -7.69
C LEU A 43 5.72 20.90 -7.02
N ARG A 44 4.88 20.87 -5.99
CA ARG A 44 4.48 22.04 -5.20
C ARG A 44 5.66 22.69 -4.48
N ARG A 45 6.68 21.93 -4.12
CA ARG A 45 7.96 22.43 -3.54
C ARG A 45 8.91 23.00 -4.59
N GLY A 46 8.55 22.97 -5.87
CA GLY A 46 9.36 23.51 -6.96
C GLY A 46 10.35 22.52 -7.56
N VAL A 47 10.24 21.21 -7.25
CA VAL A 47 11.03 20.18 -7.93
C VAL A 47 10.55 20.09 -9.39
N SER A 48 11.48 20.19 -10.35
CA SER A 48 11.11 20.02 -11.77
C SER A 48 10.74 18.56 -12.04
N GLU A 49 9.76 18.37 -12.94
CA GLU A 49 9.33 17.06 -13.43
C GLU A 49 10.51 16.19 -13.92
N ASP A 50 11.51 16.81 -14.55
CA ASP A 50 12.71 16.12 -15.07
C ASP A 50 13.53 15.41 -14.00
N TYR A 51 13.36 15.79 -12.73
CA TYR A 51 14.03 15.16 -11.59
C TYR A 51 13.14 14.17 -10.83
N ILE A 52 11.92 13.88 -11.33
CA ILE A 52 10.99 12.93 -10.71
C ILE A 52 10.83 11.72 -11.62
N ILE A 53 11.34 10.57 -11.18
CA ILE A 53 11.21 9.30 -11.90
C ILE A 53 10.10 8.49 -11.23
N TYR A 54 8.98 8.28 -11.93
CA TYR A 54 7.86 7.46 -11.45
C TYR A 54 7.70 6.23 -12.32
N MET A 55 7.75 5.05 -11.70
CA MET A 55 7.56 3.76 -12.39
C MET A 55 6.55 2.90 -11.63
N ASN A 56 5.53 2.38 -12.33
CA ASN A 56 4.57 1.42 -11.78
C ASN A 56 4.78 0.06 -12.44
N PHE A 57 5.29 -0.91 -11.69
CA PHE A 57 5.65 -2.24 -12.21
C PHE A 57 4.46 -3.17 -12.47
N GLU A 58 3.23 -2.75 -12.17
CA GLU A 58 2.02 -3.40 -12.70
C GLU A 58 1.69 -2.95 -14.14
N SER A 59 2.30 -1.85 -14.63
CA SER A 59 2.11 -1.39 -16.00
C SER A 59 2.90 -2.22 -16.99
N PHE A 60 2.32 -2.49 -18.14
CA PHE A 60 2.99 -3.15 -19.27
C PHE A 60 4.20 -2.35 -19.79
N GLU A 61 4.17 -1.03 -19.64
CA GLU A 61 5.26 -0.13 -20.00
C GLU A 61 6.61 -0.52 -19.36
N TRP A 62 6.57 -1.08 -18.14
CA TRP A 62 7.75 -1.43 -17.35
C TRP A 62 8.01 -2.94 -17.30
N MET A 63 7.43 -3.71 -18.21
CA MET A 63 7.51 -5.16 -18.20
C MET A 63 8.95 -5.68 -18.33
N ASP A 64 9.79 -4.97 -19.08
CA ASP A 64 11.21 -5.33 -19.29
C ASP A 64 12.13 -4.86 -18.15
N MET A 65 11.59 -4.09 -17.18
CA MET A 65 12.36 -3.53 -16.05
C MET A 65 12.22 -4.37 -14.77
N LYS A 66 11.85 -5.66 -14.89
CA LYS A 66 11.60 -6.56 -13.74
C LYS A 66 12.83 -7.26 -13.19
N GLU A 67 14.00 -6.78 -13.54
CA GLU A 67 15.30 -7.25 -13.04
C GLU A 67 16.09 -6.09 -12.46
N ALA A 68 16.78 -6.29 -11.33
CA ALA A 68 17.54 -5.24 -10.64
C ALA A 68 18.56 -4.54 -11.56
N LYS A 69 19.23 -5.29 -12.45
CA LYS A 69 20.25 -4.74 -13.38
C LYS A 69 19.63 -3.84 -14.44
N THR A 70 18.51 -4.24 -15.03
CA THR A 70 17.81 -3.46 -16.06
C THR A 70 17.22 -2.21 -15.44
N LEU A 71 16.59 -2.32 -14.27
CA LEU A 71 16.09 -1.19 -13.50
C LEU A 71 17.21 -0.20 -13.16
N TYR A 72 18.35 -0.69 -12.66
CA TYR A 72 19.50 0.15 -12.34
C TYR A 72 20.02 0.90 -13.56
N ALA A 73 20.23 0.22 -14.68
CA ALA A 73 20.71 0.83 -15.91
C ALA A 73 19.75 1.90 -16.44
N HIS A 74 18.45 1.64 -16.40
CA HIS A 74 17.42 2.57 -16.85
C HIS A 74 17.41 3.85 -16.00
N ILE A 75 17.37 3.72 -14.67
CA ILE A 75 17.36 4.89 -13.77
C ILE A 75 18.64 5.69 -13.86
N ARG A 76 19.79 5.03 -13.96
CA ARG A 76 21.08 5.71 -14.16
C ARG A 76 21.15 6.48 -15.47
N GLU A 77 20.54 5.94 -16.53
CA GLU A 77 20.41 6.63 -17.81
C GLU A 77 19.48 7.86 -17.73
N ALA A 78 18.37 7.73 -17.01
CA ALA A 78 17.44 8.85 -16.78
C ALA A 78 18.07 9.93 -15.87
N ALA A 79 18.94 9.55 -14.93
CA ALA A 79 19.59 10.43 -13.96
C ALA A 79 20.96 10.95 -14.41
N LYS A 80 21.13 11.28 -15.71
CA LYS A 80 22.43 11.75 -16.27
C LYS A 80 22.74 13.22 -15.97
N VAL A 81 21.72 14.03 -15.80
CA VAL A 81 21.90 15.45 -15.49
C VAL A 81 22.27 15.61 -14.02
N PRO A 82 23.31 16.39 -13.66
CA PRO A 82 23.64 16.62 -12.26
C PRO A 82 22.47 17.20 -11.48
N GLY A 83 22.16 16.62 -10.33
CA GLY A 83 21.08 17.06 -9.46
C GLY A 83 20.53 15.93 -8.62
N LYS A 84 19.64 16.27 -7.71
CA LYS A 84 18.95 15.31 -6.85
C LYS A 84 17.71 14.78 -7.54
N TYR A 85 17.60 13.46 -7.63
CA TYR A 85 16.43 12.79 -8.23
C TYR A 85 15.51 12.20 -7.17
N TYR A 86 14.23 12.26 -7.45
CA TYR A 86 13.17 11.65 -6.63
C TYR A 86 12.64 10.42 -7.36
N ILE A 87 12.93 9.26 -6.81
CA ILE A 87 12.60 7.96 -7.44
C ILE A 87 11.39 7.36 -6.73
N LEU A 88 10.28 7.23 -7.45
CA LEU A 88 9.00 6.73 -6.97
C LEU A 88 8.68 5.40 -7.67
N LEU A 89 8.85 4.28 -6.96
CA LEU A 89 8.69 2.92 -7.50
C LEU A 89 7.46 2.26 -6.91
N ASP A 90 6.42 2.11 -7.72
CA ASP A 90 5.14 1.53 -7.31
C ASP A 90 5.12 0.02 -7.58
N GLU A 91 4.72 -0.78 -6.56
CA GLU A 91 4.69 -2.24 -6.56
C GLU A 91 6.07 -2.86 -6.88
N ILE A 92 7.13 -2.34 -6.22
CA ILE A 92 8.53 -2.71 -6.47
C ILE A 92 8.84 -4.20 -6.30
N GLN A 93 8.03 -4.95 -5.55
CA GLN A 93 8.20 -6.40 -5.39
C GLN A 93 7.99 -7.20 -6.70
N GLU A 94 7.54 -6.57 -7.76
CA GLU A 94 7.50 -7.16 -9.11
C GLU A 94 8.88 -7.20 -9.78
N VAL A 95 9.88 -6.52 -9.20
CA VAL A 95 11.28 -6.51 -9.66
C VAL A 95 12.09 -7.52 -8.84
N THR A 96 12.75 -8.44 -9.52
CA THR A 96 13.62 -9.43 -8.87
C THR A 96 14.88 -8.73 -8.32
N ASP A 97 15.27 -9.06 -7.08
CA ASP A 97 16.44 -8.48 -6.40
C ASP A 97 16.40 -6.93 -6.27
N TRP A 98 15.22 -6.34 -6.25
CA TRP A 98 15.03 -4.88 -6.22
C TRP A 98 15.79 -4.18 -5.08
N GLU A 99 15.98 -4.85 -3.95
CA GLU A 99 16.73 -4.33 -2.80
C GLU A 99 18.17 -3.99 -3.16
N LYS A 100 18.78 -4.78 -4.04
CA LYS A 100 20.13 -4.54 -4.56
C LYS A 100 20.19 -3.29 -5.42
N ALA A 101 19.17 -3.09 -6.28
CA ALA A 101 19.07 -1.89 -7.11
C ALA A 101 18.87 -0.63 -6.26
N VAL A 102 17.94 -0.67 -5.29
CA VAL A 102 17.68 0.46 -4.37
C VAL A 102 18.91 0.81 -3.55
N ASN A 103 19.64 -0.20 -3.03
CA ASN A 103 20.87 0.06 -2.31
C ASN A 103 21.96 0.67 -3.23
N ALA A 104 22.06 0.24 -4.49
CA ALA A 104 22.99 0.82 -5.46
C ALA A 104 22.65 2.29 -5.78
N PHE A 105 21.36 2.63 -5.92
CA PHE A 105 20.95 4.04 -6.11
C PHE A 105 21.39 4.93 -4.96
N LEU A 106 21.26 4.46 -3.70
CA LEU A 106 21.70 5.22 -2.53
C LEU A 106 23.21 5.43 -2.45
N VAL A 107 24.00 4.58 -3.11
CA VAL A 107 25.46 4.66 -3.11
C VAL A 107 25.96 5.52 -4.27
N ASP A 108 25.35 5.37 -5.45
CA ASP A 108 25.90 5.87 -6.71
C ASP A 108 25.29 7.20 -7.16
N LEU A 109 24.11 7.58 -6.61
CA LEU A 109 23.33 8.74 -7.06
C LEU A 109 22.92 9.63 -5.88
N ASP A 110 22.70 10.92 -6.16
CA ASP A 110 21.99 11.81 -5.20
C ASP A 110 20.49 11.62 -5.39
N VAL A 111 19.88 10.84 -4.51
CA VAL A 111 18.48 10.42 -4.67
C VAL A 111 17.68 10.48 -3.39
N ASP A 112 16.37 10.68 -3.57
CA ASP A 112 15.35 10.49 -2.56
C ASP A 112 14.36 9.41 -3.03
N ILE A 113 14.26 8.28 -2.32
CA ILE A 113 13.61 7.07 -2.83
C ILE A 113 12.34 6.76 -2.05
N TYR A 114 11.26 6.48 -2.80
CA TYR A 114 9.96 6.07 -2.32
C TYR A 114 9.56 4.77 -3.01
N VAL A 115 9.24 3.75 -2.23
CA VAL A 115 8.84 2.45 -2.77
C VAL A 115 7.50 2.05 -2.19
N THR A 116 6.64 1.43 -2.99
CA THR A 116 5.41 0.80 -2.49
C THR A 116 5.40 -0.69 -2.75
N GLY A 117 4.60 -1.39 -1.96
CA GLY A 117 4.27 -2.78 -2.21
C GLY A 117 3.40 -3.40 -1.12
N SER A 118 3.02 -4.65 -1.31
CA SER A 118 2.25 -5.36 -0.30
C SER A 118 3.14 -5.70 0.91
N ASN A 119 2.61 -5.52 2.13
CA ASN A 119 3.32 -5.76 3.40
C ASN A 119 4.09 -7.08 3.45
N SER A 120 3.53 -8.09 2.82
CA SER A 120 4.03 -9.45 2.89
C SER A 120 5.31 -9.70 2.09
N ARG A 121 5.56 -8.87 1.07
CA ARG A 121 6.72 -9.01 0.17
C ARG A 121 7.81 -7.98 0.44
N LEU A 122 7.42 -6.76 0.85
CA LEU A 122 8.37 -5.69 1.14
C LEU A 122 9.10 -5.81 2.48
N LEU A 123 8.54 -6.52 3.46
CA LEU A 123 9.15 -6.70 4.78
C LEU A 123 9.72 -8.12 4.96
N SER A 124 10.21 -8.73 3.87
CA SER A 124 10.94 -10.00 3.92
C SER A 124 12.26 -9.86 4.67
N SER A 125 12.82 -10.99 5.13
CA SER A 125 14.12 -11.02 5.82
C SER A 125 15.27 -10.45 4.98
N GLU A 126 15.19 -10.56 3.65
CA GLU A 126 16.18 -10.04 2.70
C GLU A 126 16.16 -8.51 2.67
N PHE A 127 14.97 -7.91 2.62
CA PHE A 127 14.82 -6.46 2.70
C PHE A 127 15.45 -5.88 3.97
N SER A 128 15.15 -6.50 5.12
CA SER A 128 15.69 -6.04 6.40
C SER A 128 17.21 -6.16 6.50
N THR A 129 17.83 -7.05 5.73
CA THR A 129 19.28 -7.23 5.70
C THR A 129 19.99 -6.17 4.84
N TYR A 130 19.49 -5.94 3.60
CA TYR A 130 20.13 -4.99 2.66
C TYR A 130 19.94 -3.52 3.04
N LEU A 131 18.79 -3.17 3.58
CA LEU A 131 18.41 -1.79 3.91
C LEU A 131 18.31 -1.53 5.43
N ALA A 132 18.94 -2.39 6.26
CA ALA A 132 18.93 -2.24 7.71
C ALA A 132 19.37 -0.84 8.15
N GLY A 133 18.50 -0.13 8.88
CA GLY A 133 18.76 1.23 9.36
C GLY A 133 18.72 2.33 8.29
N ARG A 134 18.38 2.01 7.03
CA ARG A 134 18.34 2.96 5.90
C ARG A 134 16.95 3.21 5.36
N TYR A 135 15.90 2.76 6.02
CA TYR A 135 14.52 2.98 5.60
C TYR A 135 13.61 3.43 6.74
N VAL A 136 12.51 4.04 6.38
CA VAL A 136 11.37 4.31 7.25
C VAL A 136 10.11 3.76 6.60
N ALA A 137 9.28 3.03 7.37
CA ALA A 137 8.08 2.38 6.87
C ALA A 137 6.82 3.15 7.27
N PHE A 138 5.93 3.35 6.30
CA PHE A 138 4.61 3.96 6.47
C PHE A 138 3.56 2.93 6.10
N HIS A 139 2.71 2.57 7.05
CA HIS A 139 1.68 1.56 6.84
C HIS A 139 0.34 2.22 6.49
N ILE A 140 -0.10 2.05 5.23
CA ILE A 140 -1.34 2.60 4.72
C ILE A 140 -2.48 1.61 5.00
N LEU A 141 -3.47 2.08 5.74
CA LEU A 141 -4.72 1.38 5.98
C LEU A 141 -5.77 1.78 4.93
N THR A 142 -6.88 1.07 4.92
CA THR A 142 -8.09 1.51 4.25
C THR A 142 -8.57 2.85 4.83
N LEU A 143 -9.59 3.48 4.25
CA LEU A 143 -10.08 4.77 4.75
C LEU A 143 -10.49 4.67 6.22
N SER A 144 -10.05 5.62 7.02
CA SER A 144 -10.62 5.90 8.34
C SER A 144 -12.02 6.52 8.19
N PHE A 145 -12.81 6.55 9.27
CA PHE A 145 -14.12 7.21 9.23
C PHE A 145 -14.01 8.72 8.90
N ARG A 146 -12.95 9.39 9.35
CA ARG A 146 -12.67 10.78 8.95
C ARG A 146 -12.46 10.90 7.44
N GLU A 147 -11.67 10.03 6.85
CA GLU A 147 -11.44 10.02 5.40
C GLU A 147 -12.71 9.62 4.64
N TYR A 148 -13.50 8.70 5.16
CA TYR A 148 -14.82 8.37 4.61
C TYR A 148 -15.71 9.61 4.51
N LEU A 149 -15.80 10.43 5.57
CA LEU A 149 -16.57 11.67 5.52
C LEU A 149 -16.07 12.61 4.41
N LEU A 150 -14.75 12.78 4.28
CA LEU A 150 -14.15 13.61 3.23
C LEU A 150 -14.41 13.05 1.82
N PHE A 151 -14.39 11.72 1.66
CA PHE A 151 -14.71 11.06 0.38
C PHE A 151 -16.16 11.25 -0.07
N HIS A 152 -17.07 11.50 0.89
CA HIS A 152 -18.48 11.77 0.64
C HIS A 152 -18.85 13.25 0.74
N ASP A 153 -17.85 14.15 0.71
CA ASP A 153 -18.02 15.61 0.82
C ASP A 153 -18.84 16.02 2.07
N LEU A 154 -18.76 15.23 3.12
CA LEU A 154 -19.44 15.49 4.39
C LEU A 154 -18.55 16.31 5.33
N PRO A 155 -19.11 17.33 6.02
CA PRO A 155 -18.34 18.13 6.95
C PRO A 155 -17.89 17.29 8.16
N LEU A 156 -16.68 17.54 8.67
CA LEU A 156 -16.17 16.86 9.86
C LEU A 156 -16.95 17.22 11.13
N THR A 157 -17.67 18.34 11.12
CA THR A 157 -18.47 18.88 12.24
C THR A 157 -19.97 18.61 12.04
N ILE A 158 -20.34 17.38 11.68
CA ILE A 158 -21.73 16.96 11.59
C ILE A 158 -22.36 16.74 12.97
N SER A 159 -23.70 16.80 13.07
CA SER A 159 -24.44 16.52 14.30
C SER A 159 -24.11 15.10 14.82
N VAL A 160 -24.32 14.88 16.14
CA VAL A 160 -24.10 13.54 16.74
C VAL A 160 -25.00 12.49 16.10
N SER A 161 -26.26 12.83 15.77
CA SER A 161 -27.20 11.95 15.10
C SER A 161 -26.73 11.54 13.71
N ASP A 162 -26.32 12.53 12.89
CA ASP A 162 -25.85 12.29 11.54
C ASP A 162 -24.53 11.50 11.54
N ARG A 163 -23.63 11.83 12.48
CA ARG A 163 -22.38 11.10 12.68
C ARG A 163 -22.62 9.62 12.97
N LYS A 164 -23.59 9.31 13.83
CA LYS A 164 -23.96 7.92 14.12
C LYS A 164 -24.49 7.22 12.87
N THR A 165 -25.35 7.90 12.12
CA THR A 165 -25.92 7.35 10.87
C THR A 165 -24.82 7.07 9.84
N GLU A 166 -23.93 8.04 9.60
CA GLU A 166 -22.82 7.86 8.65
C GLU A 166 -21.80 6.83 9.14
N PHE A 167 -21.55 6.74 10.44
CA PHE A 167 -20.67 5.71 10.99
C PHE A 167 -21.23 4.30 10.79
N LEU A 168 -22.56 4.10 10.94
CA LEU A 168 -23.19 2.81 10.64
C LEU A 168 -23.12 2.45 9.15
N LYS A 169 -23.24 3.43 8.24
CA LYS A 169 -23.01 3.21 6.81
C LYS A 169 -21.55 2.78 6.55
N TYR A 170 -20.59 3.53 7.11
CA TYR A 170 -19.17 3.21 7.00
C TYR A 170 -18.84 1.79 7.50
N LEU A 171 -19.41 1.37 8.65
CA LEU A 171 -19.22 0.01 9.18
C LEU A 171 -19.76 -1.07 8.24
N ARG A 172 -20.86 -0.79 7.53
CA ARG A 172 -21.44 -1.75 6.56
C ARG A 172 -20.66 -1.80 5.26
N MET A 173 -20.21 -0.66 4.76
CA MET A 173 -19.51 -0.56 3.48
C MET A 173 -18.04 -0.94 3.61
N GLY A 174 -17.42 -0.66 4.76
CA GLY A 174 -15.99 -0.80 4.98
C GLY A 174 -15.20 0.39 4.44
N GLY A 175 -13.87 0.31 4.53
CA GLY A 175 -12.98 1.45 4.23
C GLY A 175 -12.19 1.31 2.94
N PHE A 176 -12.47 0.37 2.04
CA PHE A 176 -11.74 0.32 0.77
C PHE A 176 -12.05 1.54 -0.11
N PRO A 177 -11.04 2.33 -0.53
CA PRO A 177 -11.30 3.55 -1.31
C PRO A 177 -12.16 3.33 -2.56
N ALA A 178 -11.97 2.21 -3.25
CA ALA A 178 -12.67 1.92 -4.51
C ALA A 178 -14.20 1.91 -4.39
N ILE A 179 -14.74 1.54 -3.22
CA ILE A 179 -16.19 1.49 -3.03
C ILE A 179 -16.80 2.87 -2.75
N HIS A 180 -15.97 3.87 -2.47
CA HIS A 180 -16.37 5.24 -2.16
C HIS A 180 -16.14 6.22 -3.32
N THR A 181 -15.66 5.73 -4.47
CA THR A 181 -15.38 6.57 -5.65
C THR A 181 -16.56 6.72 -6.60
N ALA A 182 -17.63 5.94 -6.40
CA ALA A 182 -18.85 5.99 -7.18
C ALA A 182 -20.07 5.64 -6.30
N ASN A 183 -21.25 5.92 -6.80
CA ASN A 183 -22.51 5.58 -6.11
C ASN A 183 -22.90 4.13 -6.40
N TYR A 184 -22.41 3.21 -5.57
CA TYR A 184 -22.76 1.80 -5.62
C TYR A 184 -23.91 1.48 -4.65
N ASP A 185 -24.80 0.58 -5.02
CA ASP A 185 -25.73 -0.04 -4.08
C ASP A 185 -25.01 -1.06 -3.16
N TYR A 186 -25.68 -1.48 -2.09
CA TYR A 186 -25.08 -2.41 -1.12
C TYR A 186 -24.68 -3.76 -1.72
N ASN A 187 -25.41 -4.25 -2.74
CA ASN A 187 -25.09 -5.53 -3.37
C ASN A 187 -23.82 -5.43 -4.21
N ALA A 188 -23.66 -4.32 -4.95
CA ALA A 188 -22.44 -4.04 -5.70
C ALA A 188 -21.23 -3.86 -4.77
N ILE A 189 -21.40 -3.13 -3.65
CA ILE A 189 -20.35 -2.97 -2.63
C ILE A 189 -19.95 -4.32 -2.05
N TYR A 190 -20.91 -5.14 -1.65
CA TYR A 190 -20.64 -6.48 -1.12
C TYR A 190 -19.85 -7.33 -2.12
N LYS A 191 -20.26 -7.32 -3.39
CA LYS A 191 -19.55 -8.05 -4.45
C LYS A 191 -18.11 -7.55 -4.61
N ILE A 192 -17.90 -6.24 -4.67
CA ILE A 192 -16.55 -5.65 -4.79
C ILE A 192 -15.67 -6.05 -3.60
N VAL A 193 -16.19 -5.94 -2.37
CA VAL A 193 -15.45 -6.29 -1.15
C VAL A 193 -15.15 -7.78 -1.11
N TYR A 194 -16.11 -8.63 -1.49
CA TYR A 194 -15.91 -10.08 -1.58
C TYR A 194 -14.84 -10.45 -2.61
N ASP A 195 -14.84 -9.82 -3.78
CA ASP A 195 -13.82 -10.04 -4.82
C ASP A 195 -12.44 -9.56 -4.35
N ILE A 196 -12.36 -8.45 -3.61
CA ILE A 196 -11.11 -8.00 -2.96
C ILE A 196 -10.64 -9.03 -1.93
N TYR A 197 -11.53 -9.49 -1.05
CA TYR A 197 -11.23 -10.50 -0.05
C TYR A 197 -10.70 -11.78 -0.70
N SER A 198 -11.43 -12.34 -1.66
CA SER A 198 -11.08 -13.60 -2.30
C SER A 198 -9.80 -13.52 -3.11
N SER A 199 -9.60 -12.43 -3.87
CA SER A 199 -8.43 -12.28 -4.74
C SER A 199 -7.16 -11.85 -3.98
N VAL A 200 -7.30 -11.06 -2.94
CA VAL A 200 -6.17 -10.44 -2.23
C VAL A 200 -5.83 -11.20 -0.95
N ILE A 201 -6.81 -11.35 -0.06
CA ILE A 201 -6.55 -11.91 1.27
C ILE A 201 -6.37 -13.42 1.19
N LEU A 202 -7.30 -14.09 0.50
CA LEU A 202 -7.26 -15.55 0.43
C LEU A 202 -6.13 -16.05 -0.47
N ARG A 203 -6.05 -15.55 -1.71
CA ARG A 203 -5.04 -16.00 -2.68
C ARG A 203 -3.62 -15.67 -2.23
N ASP A 204 -3.35 -14.45 -1.76
CA ASP A 204 -2.02 -14.05 -1.29
C ASP A 204 -1.60 -14.87 -0.07
N THR A 205 -2.54 -15.17 0.85
CA THR A 205 -2.28 -16.03 2.02
C THR A 205 -1.98 -17.47 1.60
N VAL A 206 -2.77 -18.02 0.68
CA VAL A 206 -2.59 -19.39 0.16
C VAL A 206 -1.23 -19.54 -0.52
N GLN A 207 -0.87 -18.62 -1.40
CA GLN A 207 0.40 -18.66 -2.12
C GLN A 207 1.59 -18.48 -1.18
N ARG A 208 1.52 -17.52 -0.26
CA ARG A 208 2.60 -17.19 0.67
C ARG A 208 2.94 -18.33 1.62
N HIS A 209 1.93 -19.01 2.14
CA HIS A 209 2.11 -20.07 3.14
C HIS A 209 1.99 -21.47 2.54
N SER A 210 1.94 -21.59 1.21
CA SER A 210 1.80 -22.86 0.49
C SER A 210 0.67 -23.72 1.04
N ILE A 211 -0.48 -23.09 1.35
CA ILE A 211 -1.63 -23.75 1.96
C ILE A 211 -2.28 -24.69 0.94
N ARG A 212 -2.29 -25.98 1.25
CA ARG A 212 -2.85 -27.01 0.36
C ARG A 212 -4.38 -27.12 0.44
N ASN A 213 -4.94 -26.89 1.62
CA ASN A 213 -6.39 -27.02 1.85
C ASN A 213 -7.03 -25.64 1.99
N VAL A 214 -7.45 -25.07 0.86
CA VAL A 214 -8.08 -23.74 0.79
C VAL A 214 -9.43 -23.74 1.49
N GLU A 215 -10.22 -24.80 1.37
CA GLU A 215 -11.54 -24.93 2.00
C GLU A 215 -11.41 -24.85 3.54
N MET A 216 -10.41 -25.55 4.10
CA MET A 216 -10.15 -25.48 5.54
C MET A 216 -9.74 -24.06 5.96
N LEU A 217 -8.92 -23.37 5.15
CA LEU A 217 -8.56 -21.97 5.43
C LEU A 217 -9.81 -21.07 5.47
N GLU A 218 -10.71 -21.20 4.50
CA GLU A 218 -11.97 -20.43 4.47
C GLU A 218 -12.83 -20.69 5.72
N ARG A 219 -12.94 -21.94 6.12
CA ARG A 219 -13.66 -22.33 7.35
C ARG A 219 -13.02 -21.72 8.60
N VAL A 220 -11.68 -21.74 8.69
CA VAL A 220 -10.94 -21.11 9.79
C VAL A 220 -11.16 -19.61 9.80
N VAL A 221 -11.09 -18.94 8.66
CA VAL A 221 -11.34 -17.48 8.53
C VAL A 221 -12.76 -17.16 8.99
N LYS A 222 -13.77 -17.91 8.53
CA LYS A 222 -15.16 -17.73 8.98
C LYS A 222 -15.29 -17.89 10.49
N PHE A 223 -14.70 -18.95 11.06
CA PHE A 223 -14.69 -19.17 12.51
C PHE A 223 -14.05 -17.98 13.26
N VAL A 224 -12.96 -17.40 12.75
CA VAL A 224 -12.32 -16.24 13.36
C VAL A 224 -13.24 -15.02 13.33
N PHE A 225 -13.93 -14.77 12.22
CA PHE A 225 -14.89 -13.67 12.12
C PHE A 225 -16.09 -13.86 13.05
N ASP A 226 -16.62 -15.08 13.18
CA ASP A 226 -17.73 -15.40 14.06
C ASP A 226 -17.35 -15.26 15.57
N ASN A 227 -16.06 -15.23 15.87
CA ASN A 227 -15.52 -15.15 17.23
C ASN A 227 -14.77 -13.83 17.51
N ILE A 228 -15.02 -12.76 16.74
CA ILE A 228 -14.43 -11.44 17.00
C ILE A 228 -14.78 -10.96 18.41
N GLY A 229 -13.77 -10.54 19.17
CA GLY A 229 -13.90 -10.13 20.59
C GLY A 229 -13.70 -11.25 21.60
N ASN A 230 -13.63 -12.50 21.19
CA ASN A 230 -13.34 -13.63 22.03
C ASN A 230 -11.85 -14.00 22.02
N LYS A 231 -11.39 -14.69 23.07
CA LYS A 231 -10.02 -15.24 23.10
C LYS A 231 -9.90 -16.40 22.11
N LEU A 232 -9.02 -16.25 21.13
CA LEU A 232 -8.70 -17.28 20.13
C LEU A 232 -7.30 -17.83 20.38
N ASN A 233 -7.15 -19.15 20.25
CA ASN A 233 -5.85 -19.82 20.17
C ASN A 233 -5.93 -21.02 19.21
N ALA A 234 -4.79 -21.49 18.75
CA ALA A 234 -4.71 -22.59 17.79
C ALA A 234 -5.39 -23.89 18.30
N LYS A 235 -5.36 -24.15 19.61
CA LYS A 235 -6.00 -25.34 20.20
C LYS A 235 -7.53 -25.27 20.11
N ASN A 236 -8.11 -24.08 20.36
CA ASN A 236 -9.55 -23.87 20.27
C ASN A 236 -10.04 -24.03 18.82
N ILE A 237 -9.28 -23.47 17.87
CA ILE A 237 -9.57 -23.61 16.44
C ILE A 237 -9.50 -25.09 16.03
N ALA A 238 -8.42 -25.79 16.39
CA ALA A 238 -8.24 -27.21 16.07
C ALA A 238 -9.31 -28.10 16.72
N ALA A 239 -9.78 -27.78 17.92
CA ALA A 239 -10.85 -28.52 18.59
C ALA A 239 -12.21 -28.35 17.91
N TYR A 240 -12.48 -27.19 17.33
CA TYR A 240 -13.74 -26.92 16.61
C TYR A 240 -13.83 -27.68 15.28
N PHE A 241 -12.69 -27.96 14.64
CA PHE A 241 -12.61 -28.60 13.32
C PHE A 241 -12.26 -30.11 13.37
N LYS A 242 -12.17 -30.70 14.55
CA LYS A 242 -12.10 -32.15 14.73
C LYS A 242 -13.47 -32.78 14.63
#